data_a5bd1e9bad2c99cc94ac144e74f068e8
#
_entry.id   a5bd1e9bad2c99cc94ac144e74f068e8
#
_cell.length_a   1.000
_cell.length_b   1.000
_cell.length_c   1.000
_cell.angle_alpha   90.00
_cell.angle_beta   90.00
_cell.angle_gamma   90.00
#
_symmetry.space_group_name_H-M   'P 1'
#
loop_
_entity.id
_entity.type
_entity.pdbx_description
1 polymer ?
#
loop_
_entity_poly.entity_id
_entity_poly.type
_entity_poly.pdbx_seq_one_letter_code
_entity_poly.pdbx_strand_id
1 'polypeptide(L)'
;MVTVNVVVLAGTVAADPLEKELPSGDRVTEIKLSVPEAGKRSRPLPVSAWHGKAITKRSLGAIGKGDEVLVHGQLVRRFYRNGAGARTVMEVVATGIKKLEPAEAE
;
A
#
# COMPACT_ATOMS: atom_id res chain seq x y z
N MET A 1 -10.60 -11.71 -24.85
CA MET A 1 -9.71 -10.68 -24.25
C MET A 1 -9.17 -11.19 -22.95
N VAL A 2 -7.87 -11.09 -22.78
CA VAL A 2 -7.23 -11.44 -21.50
C VAL A 2 -6.94 -10.16 -20.75
N THR A 3 -7.34 -10.11 -19.49
CA THR A 3 -7.09 -8.95 -18.63
C THR A 3 -6.24 -9.37 -17.44
N VAL A 4 -5.14 -8.66 -17.24
CA VAL A 4 -4.25 -8.91 -16.12
C VAL A 4 -4.01 -7.60 -15.39
N ASN A 5 -4.17 -7.63 -14.09
CA ASN A 5 -3.88 -6.48 -13.23
C ASN A 5 -3.22 -7.00 -11.95
N VAL A 6 -1.91 -7.09 -11.99
CA VAL A 6 -1.10 -7.59 -10.88
C VAL A 6 0.03 -6.62 -10.62
N VAL A 7 0.17 -6.23 -9.37
CA VAL A 7 1.26 -5.36 -8.92
C VAL A 7 2.01 -6.09 -7.83
N VAL A 8 3.32 -6.11 -7.94
CA VAL A 8 4.22 -6.63 -6.90
C VAL A 8 5.26 -5.56 -6.62
N LEU A 9 5.33 -5.12 -5.39
CA LEU A 9 6.26 -4.07 -4.98
C LEU A 9 6.99 -4.48 -3.72
N ALA A 10 8.27 -4.17 -3.66
CA ALA A 10 9.03 -4.25 -2.43
C ALA A 10 9.58 -2.85 -2.16
N GLY A 11 9.44 -2.39 -0.95
CA GLY A 11 9.91 -1.06 -0.60
C GLY A 11 9.89 -0.83 0.90
N THR A 12 10.14 0.40 1.29
CA THR A 12 10.21 0.81 2.68
C THR A 12 8.97 1.60 3.07
N VAL A 13 8.43 1.30 4.22
CA VAL A 13 7.28 2.04 4.76
C VAL A 13 7.76 3.44 5.15
N ALA A 14 7.23 4.46 4.49
CA ALA A 14 7.69 5.84 4.63
C ALA A 14 7.09 6.57 5.83
N ALA A 15 5.97 6.08 6.33
CA ALA A 15 5.30 6.66 7.51
C ALA A 15 4.54 5.55 8.21
N ASP A 16 4.23 5.75 9.49
CA ASP A 16 3.45 4.75 10.22
C ASP A 16 2.11 4.51 9.53
N PRO A 17 1.70 3.23 9.39
CA PRO A 17 0.42 2.92 8.77
C PRO A 17 -0.74 3.57 9.51
N LEU A 18 -1.72 4.03 8.75
CA LEU A 18 -2.90 4.69 9.29
C LEU A 18 -4.14 3.84 9.04
N GLU A 19 -4.75 3.37 10.12
CA GLU A 19 -5.98 2.58 10.03
C GLU A 19 -7.19 3.50 9.95
N LYS A 20 -8.09 3.20 9.03
CA LYS A 20 -9.34 3.93 8.86
C LYS A 20 -10.52 2.97 8.81
N GLU A 21 -11.63 3.38 9.41
CA GLU A 21 -12.87 2.67 9.28
C GLU A 21 -13.77 3.41 8.30
N LEU A 22 -14.27 2.69 7.30
CA LEU A 22 -15.15 3.26 6.28
C LEU A 22 -16.61 3.23 6.76
N PRO A 23 -17.48 4.10 6.18
CA PRO A 23 -18.90 4.08 6.52
C PRO A 23 -19.57 2.72 6.35
N SER A 24 -19.03 1.87 5.47
CA SER A 24 -19.51 0.51 5.27
C SER A 24 -19.19 -0.44 6.43
N GLY A 25 -18.33 -0.01 7.36
CA GLY A 25 -17.82 -0.86 8.42
C GLY A 25 -16.51 -1.55 8.08
N ASP A 26 -16.08 -1.49 6.84
CA ASP A 26 -14.82 -2.06 6.43
C ASP A 26 -13.66 -1.27 7.03
N ARG A 27 -12.58 -1.97 7.31
CA ARG A 27 -11.34 -1.36 7.78
C ARG A 27 -10.29 -1.39 6.71
N VAL A 28 -9.60 -0.27 6.55
CA VAL A 28 -8.54 -0.11 5.58
C VAL A 28 -7.33 0.50 6.29
N THR A 29 -6.16 -0.05 6.05
CA THR A 29 -4.93 0.53 6.53
C THR A 29 -4.21 1.17 5.33
N GLU A 30 -3.94 2.45 5.44
CA GLU A 30 -3.16 3.17 4.43
C GLU A 30 -1.68 3.07 4.77
N ILE A 31 -0.91 2.66 3.78
CA ILE A 31 0.53 2.53 3.89
C ILE A 31 1.16 3.37 2.78
N LYS A 32 2.13 4.17 3.14
CA LYS A 32 2.91 4.91 2.16
C LYS A 32 4.21 4.17 1.92
N LEU A 33 4.38 3.67 0.71
CA LEU A 33 5.49 2.82 0.35
C LEU A 33 6.49 3.58 -0.52
N SER A 34 7.71 3.64 -0.06
CA SER A 34 8.80 4.24 -0.83
C SER A 34 9.49 3.15 -1.64
N VAL A 35 9.40 3.29 -2.96
CA VAL A 35 10.07 2.38 -3.89
C VAL A 35 11.06 3.24 -4.68
N PRO A 36 12.33 3.29 -4.25
CA PRO A 36 13.28 4.18 -4.89
C PRO A 36 13.62 3.75 -6.31
N GLU A 37 13.69 4.72 -7.18
CA GLU A 37 14.22 4.55 -8.52
C GLU A 37 15.65 5.05 -8.56
N ALA A 38 16.50 4.39 -9.33
CA ALA A 38 17.90 4.78 -9.45
C ALA A 38 18.02 6.22 -9.95
N GLY A 39 18.76 7.04 -9.21
CA GLY A 39 19.02 8.42 -9.59
C GLY A 39 17.87 9.40 -9.43
N LYS A 40 16.77 9.00 -8.83
CA LYS A 40 15.61 9.86 -8.63
C LYS A 40 15.11 9.82 -7.21
N ARG A 41 14.56 10.95 -6.74
CA ARG A 41 13.78 10.95 -5.52
C ARG A 41 12.45 10.28 -5.78
N SER A 42 12.12 9.30 -4.99
CA SER A 42 10.83 8.68 -5.09
C SER A 42 9.84 9.35 -4.14
N ARG A 43 8.62 9.55 -4.62
CA ARG A 43 7.52 9.94 -3.75
C ARG A 43 6.87 8.67 -3.24
N PRO A 44 6.46 8.64 -1.97
CA PRO A 44 5.77 7.45 -1.47
C PRO A 44 4.51 7.16 -2.27
N LEU A 45 4.32 5.88 -2.57
CA LEU A 45 3.13 5.40 -3.25
C LEU A 45 2.06 5.07 -2.21
N PRO A 46 0.81 5.48 -2.45
CA PRO A 46 -0.27 5.07 -1.56
C PRO A 46 -0.64 3.61 -1.80
N VAL A 47 -0.68 2.84 -0.73
CA VAL A 47 -1.10 1.44 -0.74
C VAL A 47 -2.24 1.30 0.26
N SER A 48 -3.37 0.77 -0.21
CA SER A 48 -4.54 0.52 0.65
C SER A 48 -4.63 -0.97 0.94
N ALA A 49 -4.55 -1.32 2.21
CA ALA A 49 -4.66 -2.71 2.65
C ALA A 49 -6.01 -2.91 3.32
N TRP A 50 -6.92 -3.59 2.61
CA TRP A 50 -8.25 -3.90 3.13
C TRP A 50 -8.17 -5.11 4.05
N HIS A 51 -8.69 -4.95 5.28
CA HIS A 51 -8.68 -6.03 6.25
C HIS A 51 -9.58 -7.18 5.80
N GLY A 52 -9.08 -8.39 5.89
CA GLY A 52 -9.79 -9.57 5.46
C GLY A 52 -9.05 -10.82 5.88
N LYS A 53 -9.23 -11.90 5.13
CA LYS A 53 -8.60 -13.18 5.45
C LYS A 53 -7.08 -13.15 5.27
N ALA A 54 -6.61 -12.51 4.21
CA ALA A 54 -5.18 -12.48 3.88
C ALA A 54 -4.44 -11.36 4.58
N ILE A 55 -5.14 -10.24 4.84
CA ILE A 55 -4.55 -9.09 5.52
C ILE A 55 -5.33 -8.88 6.81
N THR A 56 -4.70 -9.13 7.93
CA THR A 56 -5.34 -9.04 9.23
C THR A 56 -4.78 -7.86 10.03
N LYS A 57 -5.52 -7.44 11.03
CA LYS A 57 -5.04 -6.42 11.95
C LYS A 57 -3.71 -6.83 12.57
N ARG A 58 -3.54 -8.12 12.86
CA ARG A 58 -2.31 -8.64 13.45
C ARG A 58 -1.12 -8.52 12.49
N SER A 59 -1.31 -8.87 11.22
CA SER A 59 -0.23 -8.77 10.24
C SER A 59 0.16 -7.32 9.99
N LEU A 60 -0.80 -6.41 9.96
CA LEU A 60 -0.54 -4.99 9.77
C LEU A 60 0.05 -4.33 11.02
N GLY A 61 -0.31 -4.81 12.19
CA GLY A 61 0.20 -4.27 13.45
C GLY A 61 1.70 -4.50 13.65
N ALA A 62 2.28 -5.43 12.91
CA ALA A 62 3.72 -5.69 12.97
C ALA A 62 4.52 -4.76 12.06
N ILE A 63 3.85 -3.95 11.25
CA ILE A 63 4.49 -3.09 10.26
C ILE A 63 4.51 -1.64 10.75
N GLY A 64 5.67 -1.04 10.73
CA GLY A 64 5.86 0.36 11.12
C GLY A 64 6.78 1.08 10.15
N LYS A 65 6.90 2.38 10.38
CA LYS A 65 7.79 3.23 9.59
C LYS A 65 9.21 2.67 9.59
N GLY A 66 9.80 2.59 8.42
CA GLY A 66 11.16 2.10 8.24
C GLY A 66 11.26 0.62 7.91
N ASP A 67 10.18 -0.13 8.09
CA ASP A 67 10.17 -1.55 7.75
C ASP A 67 10.16 -1.76 6.25
N GLU A 68 10.80 -2.83 5.81
CA GLU A 68 10.73 -3.25 4.43
C GLU A 68 9.64 -4.28 4.26
N VAL A 69 8.83 -4.10 3.23
CA VAL A 69 7.68 -4.97 2.99
C VAL A 69 7.58 -5.35 1.51
N LEU A 70 7.01 -6.50 1.28
CA LEU A 70 6.60 -6.96 -0.03
C LEU A 70 5.08 -6.89 -0.11
N VAL A 71 4.59 -6.17 -1.10
CA VAL A 71 3.16 -5.96 -1.31
C VAL A 71 2.78 -6.54 -2.66
N HIS A 72 1.69 -7.29 -2.71
CA HIS A 72 1.10 -7.67 -3.99
C HIS A 72 -0.39 -7.32 -3.98
N GLY A 73 -0.88 -6.99 -5.15
CA GLY A 73 -2.26 -6.56 -5.27
C GLY A 73 -2.60 -6.11 -6.67
N GLN A 74 -3.44 -5.12 -6.75
CA GLN A 74 -3.94 -4.58 -8.00
C GLN A 74 -3.79 -3.07 -8.04
N LEU A 75 -3.65 -2.55 -9.23
CA LEU A 75 -3.64 -1.11 -9.45
C LEU A 75 -5.08 -0.66 -9.66
N VAL A 76 -5.52 0.32 -8.90
CA VAL A 76 -6.89 0.83 -8.95
C VAL A 76 -6.86 2.31 -9.24
N ARG A 77 -7.70 2.73 -10.15
CA ARG A 77 -7.91 4.14 -10.44
C ARG A 77 -9.08 4.64 -9.62
N ARG A 78 -8.83 5.68 -8.82
CA ARG A 78 -9.89 6.32 -8.06
C ARG A 78 -10.12 7.71 -8.59
N PHE A 79 -11.38 8.06 -8.70
CA PHE A 79 -11.82 9.36 -9.16
C PHE A 79 -12.35 10.14 -7.97
N TYR A 80 -11.73 11.29 -7.72
CA TYR A 80 -12.15 12.18 -6.64
C TYR A 80 -12.72 13.46 -7.21
N ARG A 81 -13.86 13.87 -6.69
CA ARG A 81 -14.48 15.12 -7.04
C ARG A 81 -14.63 15.95 -5.78
N ASN A 82 -14.12 17.17 -5.81
CA ASN A 82 -14.25 18.11 -4.71
C ASN A 82 -14.58 19.52 -5.28
N GLY A 83 -14.72 20.50 -4.40
CA GLY A 83 -15.06 21.87 -4.81
C GLY A 83 -14.05 22.53 -5.75
N ALA A 84 -12.82 22.01 -5.80
CA ALA A 84 -11.78 22.56 -6.67
C ALA A 84 -11.72 21.83 -8.03
N GLY A 85 -12.58 20.82 -8.26
CA GLY A 85 -12.62 20.06 -9.49
C GLY A 85 -12.51 18.57 -9.26
N ALA A 86 -12.17 17.85 -10.33
CA ALA A 86 -12.05 16.39 -10.30
C ALA A 86 -10.60 15.99 -10.57
N ARG A 87 -10.17 14.92 -9.94
CA ARG A 87 -8.85 14.35 -10.24
C ARG A 87 -8.86 12.85 -10.10
N THR A 88 -7.99 12.22 -10.86
CA THR A 88 -7.81 10.79 -10.85
C THR A 88 -6.51 10.46 -10.11
N VAL A 89 -6.59 9.50 -9.21
CA VAL A 89 -5.43 9.02 -8.46
C VAL A 89 -5.30 7.51 -8.66
N MET A 90 -4.10 7.07 -8.97
CA MET A 90 -3.79 5.65 -9.05
C MET A 90 -3.29 5.20 -7.68
N GLU A 91 -3.82 4.09 -7.19
CA GLU A 91 -3.34 3.51 -5.94
C GLU A 91 -3.23 2.00 -6.06
N VAL A 92 -2.39 1.42 -5.23
CA VAL A 92 -2.25 -0.02 -5.14
C VAL A 92 -3.18 -0.51 -4.03
N VAL A 93 -4.09 -1.42 -4.40
CA VAL A 93 -4.93 -2.11 -3.41
C VAL A 93 -4.26 -3.43 -3.11
N ALA A 94 -3.73 -3.57 -1.90
CA ALA A 94 -3.00 -4.76 -1.50
C ALA A 94 -3.95 -5.92 -1.24
N THR A 95 -3.64 -7.07 -1.80
CA THR A 95 -4.30 -8.33 -1.48
C THR A 95 -3.43 -9.20 -0.57
N GLY A 96 -2.17 -8.83 -0.43
CA GLY A 96 -1.26 -9.45 0.50
C GLY A 96 -0.10 -8.53 0.83
N ILE A 97 0.40 -8.63 2.05
CA ILE A 97 1.55 -7.85 2.49
C ILE A 97 2.39 -8.72 3.42
N LYS A 98 3.70 -8.64 3.24
CA LYS A 98 4.65 -9.40 4.04
C LYS A 98 5.80 -8.51 4.47
N LYS A 99 6.07 -8.50 5.76
CA LYS A 99 7.25 -7.83 6.28
C LYS A 99 8.47 -8.65 5.92
N LEU A 100 9.45 -7.98 5.30
CA LEU A 100 10.70 -8.62 4.95
C LEU A 100 11.67 -8.51 6.11
N GLU A 101 12.36 -9.60 6.38
CA GLU A 101 13.42 -9.56 7.34
C GLU A 101 14.55 -8.68 6.79
N PRO A 102 15.16 -7.84 7.63
CA PRO A 102 16.36 -7.11 7.18
C PRO A 102 17.35 -8.14 6.67
N ALA A 103 17.95 -7.85 5.52
CA ALA A 103 19.00 -8.71 5.05
C ALA A 103 19.99 -8.92 6.20
N GLU A 104 20.21 -10.17 6.57
CA GLU A 104 21.23 -10.48 7.53
C GLU A 104 22.49 -9.76 7.08
N ALA A 105 23.12 -9.05 8.01
CA ALA A 105 24.28 -8.25 7.69
C ALA A 105 25.30 -9.12 6.97
N GLU A 106 25.37 -8.94 5.73
CA GLU A 106 26.27 -9.67 4.87
C GLU A 106 27.60 -8.98 4.78
#